data_752f31cd84f2ebee9760f70133be08f3
#
_entry.id   752f31cd84f2ebee9760f70133be08f3
#
_cell.length_a   1.000
_cell.length_b   1.000
_cell.length_c   1.000
_cell.angle_alpha   90.00
_cell.angle_beta   90.00
_cell.angle_gamma   90.00
#
_symmetry.space_group_name_H-M   'P 1'
#
loop_
_entity.id
_entity.type
_entity.pdbx_description
1 polymer ?
#
loop_
_entity_poly.entity_id
_entity_poly.type
_entity_poly.pdbx_seq_one_letter_code
_entity_poly.pdbx_strand_id
1 'polypeptide(L)'
;MVRRLLAALLCALLLNGCAQKTAEPPTDAAQPSGSMELAYAEQFAVDYYGGASLVTIAGEERYLLVPEGAETPEIANATVLHTPLSGIYLASSGAMDPFCKLDALDAVRFTSTAAADWSLPEVADALNAGEILYAGKYRAPDYELLLAEGCSFAVENTMILHSPATREQLEALGIPTMVERSSYESHPLGRMEWIKLYALLVGKEAEAEAFFESQTAALRGVLGAESTGKTAAFFYWNPGGYVNVRRPGDYLSKMIELAGGVYVPAETGAEDSALSTMNMQLEAFYAAAKDADVLFYNGNIYPVDSLSQLIAANELFADFRAVQNGDVWATEQNIFQETSAVGGMIADLHAVLTGEAEDELTYLHRLR
;
A
#
# COMPACT_ATOMS: atom_id res chain seq x y z
N MET A 1 -55.40 -34.33 -37.03
CA MET A 1 -54.53 -34.84 -35.97
C MET A 1 -52.99 -34.84 -36.34
N VAL A 2 -52.68 -35.12 -37.58
CA VAL A 2 -51.29 -35.25 -38.05
C VAL A 2 -50.48 -33.92 -38.03
N ARG A 3 -51.15 -32.76 -38.26
CA ARG A 3 -50.47 -31.43 -38.27
C ARG A 3 -50.05 -30.90 -36.88
N ARG A 4 -50.61 -31.40 -35.79
CA ARG A 4 -50.23 -31.00 -34.42
C ARG A 4 -49.07 -31.84 -33.85
N LEU A 5 -48.86 -33.03 -34.38
CA LEU A 5 -47.73 -33.89 -34.02
C LEU A 5 -46.42 -33.47 -34.69
N LEU A 6 -46.47 -32.91 -35.90
CA LEU A 6 -45.28 -32.38 -36.56
C LEU A 6 -44.74 -31.09 -35.93
N ALA A 7 -45.61 -30.24 -35.36
CA ALA A 7 -45.20 -29.02 -34.68
C ALA A 7 -44.51 -29.31 -33.32
N ALA A 8 -44.94 -30.38 -32.64
CA ALA A 8 -44.30 -30.79 -31.36
C ALA A 8 -42.94 -31.45 -31.57
N LEU A 9 -42.70 -32.11 -32.71
CA LEU A 9 -41.40 -32.73 -33.03
C LEU A 9 -40.37 -31.71 -33.49
N LEU A 10 -40.80 -30.59 -34.10
CA LEU A 10 -39.90 -29.52 -34.55
C LEU A 10 -39.41 -28.63 -33.38
N CYS A 11 -40.22 -28.48 -32.31
CA CYS A 11 -39.81 -27.75 -31.09
C CYS A 11 -38.85 -28.55 -30.21
N ALA A 12 -38.85 -29.89 -30.29
CA ALA A 12 -37.93 -30.73 -29.52
C ALA A 12 -36.50 -30.75 -30.10
N LEU A 13 -36.32 -30.37 -31.38
CA LEU A 13 -35.00 -30.31 -32.03
C LEU A 13 -34.29 -28.96 -31.90
N LEU A 14 -34.95 -27.93 -31.36
CA LEU A 14 -34.34 -26.63 -31.15
C LEU A 14 -33.83 -26.39 -29.70
N LEU A 15 -33.97 -27.36 -28.80
CA LEU A 15 -33.52 -27.30 -27.42
C LEU A 15 -32.13 -27.97 -27.19
N ASN A 16 -31.46 -28.46 -28.23
CA ASN A 16 -30.05 -28.78 -28.21
C ASN A 16 -29.20 -27.53 -28.53
N GLY A 17 -29.56 -26.40 -27.90
CA GLY A 17 -28.78 -25.20 -27.89
C GLY A 17 -27.51 -25.45 -27.05
N CYS A 18 -26.37 -25.15 -27.62
CA CYS A 18 -25.03 -25.14 -27.07
C CYS A 18 -25.00 -25.03 -25.57
N ALA A 19 -24.75 -26.12 -24.88
CA ALA A 19 -24.07 -26.07 -23.62
C ALA A 19 -22.68 -25.53 -23.97
N GLN A 20 -22.49 -24.22 -23.85
CA GLN A 20 -21.14 -23.68 -23.71
C GLN A 20 -20.52 -24.44 -22.55
N LYS A 21 -19.60 -25.36 -22.84
CA LYS A 21 -18.65 -25.80 -21.84
C LYS A 21 -18.01 -24.52 -21.33
N THR A 22 -18.39 -24.08 -20.14
CA THR A 22 -17.56 -23.20 -19.34
C THR A 22 -16.22 -23.93 -19.29
N ALA A 23 -15.20 -23.35 -19.92
CA ALA A 23 -13.86 -23.88 -19.80
C ALA A 23 -13.56 -23.88 -18.28
N GLU A 24 -13.29 -25.05 -17.72
CA GLU A 24 -12.73 -25.10 -16.38
C GLU A 24 -11.49 -24.22 -16.38
N PRO A 25 -11.29 -23.43 -15.31
CA PRO A 25 -10.07 -22.63 -15.19
C PRO A 25 -8.87 -23.59 -15.33
N PRO A 26 -7.81 -23.18 -16.05
CA PRO A 26 -6.64 -24.02 -16.23
C PRO A 26 -6.10 -24.40 -14.85
N THR A 27 -5.98 -25.71 -14.60
CA THR A 27 -5.44 -26.25 -13.36
C THR A 27 -3.91 -26.30 -13.50
N ASP A 28 -3.18 -25.86 -12.47
CA ASP A 28 -1.74 -26.00 -12.43
C ASP A 28 -1.35 -27.48 -12.50
N ALA A 29 -0.38 -27.82 -13.33
CA ALA A 29 0.09 -29.19 -13.48
C ALA A 29 0.89 -29.65 -12.25
N ALA A 30 1.56 -28.74 -11.57
CA ALA A 30 2.30 -28.96 -10.34
C ALA A 30 1.43 -28.66 -9.10
N GLN A 31 1.71 -29.38 -8.00
CA GLN A 31 1.10 -29.08 -6.70
C GLN A 31 2.11 -28.33 -5.83
N PRO A 32 1.68 -27.34 -5.02
CA PRO A 32 2.57 -26.64 -4.12
C PRO A 32 3.13 -27.58 -3.04
N SER A 33 4.39 -27.39 -2.69
CA SER A 33 5.06 -28.11 -1.59
C SER A 33 4.80 -27.46 -0.22
N GLY A 34 4.27 -26.23 -0.20
CA GLY A 34 3.93 -25.43 0.97
C GLY A 34 3.60 -24.02 0.55
N SER A 35 3.28 -23.18 1.52
CA SER A 35 2.98 -21.76 1.32
C SER A 35 3.71 -20.90 2.35
N MET A 36 3.94 -19.62 2.05
CA MET A 36 4.47 -18.66 3.00
C MET A 36 3.43 -18.40 4.10
N GLU A 37 3.86 -18.45 5.35
CA GLU A 37 3.02 -18.03 6.47
C GLU A 37 3.05 -16.50 6.55
N LEU A 38 1.88 -15.88 6.40
CA LEU A 38 1.66 -14.44 6.56
C LEU A 38 0.83 -14.22 7.82
N ALA A 39 1.31 -13.33 8.69
CA ALA A 39 0.65 -13.06 9.95
C ALA A 39 -0.46 -12.00 9.83
N TYR A 40 -0.31 -11.08 8.89
CA TYR A 40 -1.18 -9.91 8.75
C TYR A 40 -1.53 -9.55 7.30
N ALA A 41 -0.66 -9.85 6.34
CA ALA A 41 -0.88 -9.48 4.94
C ALA A 41 -1.96 -10.36 4.30
N GLU A 42 -2.89 -9.71 3.57
CA GLU A 42 -4.03 -10.35 2.91
C GLU A 42 -4.04 -10.08 1.39
N GLN A 43 -3.26 -9.09 0.91
CA GLN A 43 -3.27 -8.69 -0.49
C GLN A 43 -2.29 -9.46 -1.35
N PHE A 44 -1.45 -10.33 -0.77
CA PHE A 44 -0.64 -11.29 -1.52
C PHE A 44 -0.60 -12.66 -0.84
N ALA A 45 -0.28 -13.67 -1.63
CA ALA A 45 0.00 -15.03 -1.16
C ALA A 45 1.20 -15.58 -1.92
N VAL A 46 1.92 -16.54 -1.32
CA VAL A 46 3.07 -17.21 -1.94
C VAL A 46 2.95 -18.70 -1.73
N ASP A 47 2.97 -19.46 -2.83
CA ASP A 47 3.01 -20.90 -2.84
C ASP A 47 4.35 -21.41 -3.39
N TYR A 48 4.93 -22.42 -2.76
CA TYR A 48 6.23 -22.97 -3.13
C TYR A 48 6.09 -24.18 -4.04
N TYR A 49 6.88 -24.22 -5.12
CA TYR A 49 6.91 -25.32 -6.10
C TYR A 49 8.35 -25.78 -6.29
N GLY A 50 8.83 -26.62 -5.38
CA GLY A 50 10.23 -27.02 -5.35
C GLY A 50 11.14 -25.80 -5.03
N GLY A 51 11.98 -25.38 -6.00
CA GLY A 51 12.83 -24.20 -5.84
C GLY A 51 12.20 -22.88 -6.31
N ALA A 52 10.99 -22.92 -6.89
CA ALA A 52 10.29 -21.73 -7.40
C ALA A 52 9.19 -21.26 -6.43
N SER A 53 8.83 -19.96 -6.49
CA SER A 53 7.77 -19.38 -5.68
C SER A 53 6.73 -18.73 -6.58
N LEU A 54 5.46 -19.08 -6.39
CA LEU A 54 4.34 -18.45 -7.07
C LEU A 54 3.75 -17.38 -6.17
N VAL A 55 3.93 -16.14 -6.56
CA VAL A 55 3.30 -14.98 -5.92
C VAL A 55 1.96 -14.70 -6.58
N THR A 56 0.91 -14.56 -5.78
CA THR A 56 -0.43 -14.18 -6.23
C THR A 56 -0.81 -12.87 -5.55
N ILE A 57 -1.09 -11.81 -6.34
CA ILE A 57 -1.50 -10.49 -5.84
C ILE A 57 -3.01 -10.33 -5.98
N ALA A 58 -3.69 -9.96 -4.91
CA ALA A 58 -5.14 -9.74 -4.85
C ALA A 58 -5.98 -10.92 -5.41
N GLY A 59 -5.42 -12.14 -5.35
CA GLY A 59 -6.07 -13.34 -5.88
C GLY A 59 -6.12 -13.45 -7.42
N GLU A 60 -5.53 -12.52 -8.15
CA GLU A 60 -5.69 -12.41 -9.61
C GLU A 60 -4.36 -12.45 -10.36
N GLU A 61 -3.41 -11.58 -10.02
CA GLU A 61 -2.14 -11.44 -10.72
C GLU A 61 -1.13 -12.48 -10.21
N ARG A 62 -0.53 -13.25 -11.12
CA ARG A 62 0.34 -14.38 -10.76
C ARG A 62 1.73 -14.21 -11.36
N TYR A 63 2.76 -14.28 -10.50
CA TYR A 63 4.17 -14.18 -10.85
C TYR A 63 4.91 -15.40 -10.33
N LEU A 64 5.49 -16.18 -11.25
CA LEU A 64 6.31 -17.34 -10.91
C LEU A 64 7.78 -16.90 -10.84
N LEU A 65 8.29 -16.83 -9.62
CA LEU A 65 9.67 -16.47 -9.32
C LEU A 65 10.53 -17.73 -9.37
N VAL A 66 11.47 -17.78 -10.32
CA VAL A 66 12.35 -18.92 -10.55
C VAL A 66 13.79 -18.50 -10.28
N PRO A 67 14.39 -18.94 -9.14
CA PRO A 67 15.79 -18.66 -8.86
C PRO A 67 16.72 -19.27 -9.91
N GLU A 68 17.89 -18.65 -10.06
CA GLU A 68 18.91 -19.13 -11.01
C GLU A 68 19.25 -20.62 -10.74
N GLY A 69 19.19 -21.42 -11.79
CA GLY A 69 19.45 -22.87 -11.73
C GLY A 69 18.28 -23.72 -11.22
N ALA A 70 17.16 -23.14 -10.84
CA ALA A 70 15.96 -23.89 -10.48
C ALA A 70 15.18 -24.33 -11.74
N GLU A 71 14.45 -25.46 -11.62
CA GLU A 71 13.51 -25.88 -12.66
C GLU A 71 12.28 -24.97 -12.67
N THR A 72 11.79 -24.63 -13.87
CA THR A 72 10.56 -23.84 -14.05
C THR A 72 9.35 -24.77 -14.05
N PRO A 73 8.49 -24.77 -13.01
CA PRO A 73 7.29 -25.59 -13.00
C PRO A 73 6.25 -25.06 -14.00
N GLU A 74 5.42 -25.97 -14.53
CA GLU A 74 4.28 -25.57 -15.36
C GLU A 74 3.14 -25.03 -14.50
N ILE A 75 3.03 -23.70 -14.46
CA ILE A 75 2.00 -22.95 -13.75
C ILE A 75 1.19 -22.15 -14.77
N ALA A 76 -0.13 -22.38 -14.78
CA ALA A 76 -1.01 -21.70 -15.72
C ALA A 76 -1.16 -20.21 -15.38
N ASN A 77 -1.22 -19.35 -16.40
CA ASN A 77 -1.49 -17.92 -16.27
C ASN A 77 -0.55 -17.19 -15.28
N ALA A 78 0.72 -17.60 -15.20
CA ALA A 78 1.72 -16.93 -14.39
C ALA A 78 2.78 -16.27 -15.29
N THR A 79 3.16 -15.05 -14.96
CA THR A 79 4.32 -14.38 -15.54
C THR A 79 5.59 -14.95 -14.91
N VAL A 80 6.48 -15.52 -15.71
CA VAL A 80 7.75 -16.09 -15.22
C VAL A 80 8.78 -14.98 -15.06
N LEU A 81 9.38 -14.90 -13.87
CA LEU A 81 10.46 -13.98 -13.52
C LEU A 81 11.65 -14.77 -12.98
N HIS A 82 12.84 -14.54 -13.51
CA HIS A 82 14.07 -15.16 -13.02
C HIS A 82 14.71 -14.28 -11.95
N THR A 83 14.87 -14.82 -10.74
CA THR A 83 15.39 -14.09 -9.57
C THR A 83 16.85 -14.47 -9.27
N PRO A 84 17.67 -13.56 -8.65
CA PRO A 84 17.27 -12.23 -8.19
C PRO A 84 17.05 -11.25 -9.35
N LEU A 85 16.05 -10.36 -9.19
CA LEU A 85 15.78 -9.30 -10.17
C LEU A 85 16.78 -8.16 -10.00
N SER A 86 17.03 -7.47 -11.13
CA SER A 86 17.77 -6.20 -11.18
C SER A 86 17.17 -5.34 -12.28
N GLY A 87 17.48 -4.05 -12.31
CA GLY A 87 16.89 -3.15 -13.30
C GLY A 87 15.40 -2.91 -13.07
N ILE A 88 14.95 -2.91 -11.80
CA ILE A 88 13.56 -2.72 -11.41
C ILE A 88 13.17 -1.25 -11.62
N TYR A 89 12.04 -1.00 -12.28
CA TYR A 89 11.34 0.28 -12.27
C TYR A 89 10.35 0.32 -11.11
N LEU A 90 10.65 1.14 -10.10
CA LEU A 90 9.84 1.28 -8.91
C LEU A 90 9.04 2.58 -8.97
N ALA A 91 7.80 2.49 -9.45
CA ALA A 91 6.87 3.61 -9.53
C ALA A 91 6.08 3.82 -8.25
N SER A 92 5.97 2.78 -7.41
CA SER A 92 5.39 2.88 -6.06
C SER A 92 6.42 3.38 -5.08
N SER A 93 6.33 4.65 -4.67
CA SER A 93 7.30 5.24 -3.72
C SER A 93 7.32 4.52 -2.36
N GLY A 94 6.16 4.00 -1.91
CA GLY A 94 6.08 3.23 -0.67
C GLY A 94 6.78 1.86 -0.71
N ALA A 95 7.08 1.34 -1.90
CA ALA A 95 7.82 0.09 -2.04
C ALA A 95 9.34 0.27 -1.96
N MET A 96 9.86 1.50 -1.95
CA MET A 96 11.30 1.77 -1.94
C MET A 96 11.97 1.44 -0.60
N ASP A 97 11.34 1.81 0.49
CA ASP A 97 11.87 1.59 1.84
C ASP A 97 12.19 0.11 2.14
N PRO A 98 11.34 -0.88 1.79
CA PRO A 98 11.71 -2.29 1.87
C PRO A 98 13.03 -2.64 1.17
N PHE A 99 13.31 -2.10 -0.02
CA PHE A 99 14.59 -2.34 -0.71
C PHE A 99 15.77 -1.72 0.06
N CYS A 100 15.59 -0.54 0.66
CA CYS A 100 16.59 0.05 1.54
C CYS A 100 16.85 -0.83 2.77
N LYS A 101 15.79 -1.31 3.44
CA LYS A 101 15.91 -2.16 4.65
C LYS A 101 16.52 -3.54 4.37
N LEU A 102 16.38 -4.04 3.15
CA LEU A 102 16.97 -5.30 2.70
C LEU A 102 18.40 -5.15 2.18
N ASP A 103 18.97 -3.94 2.18
CA ASP A 103 20.26 -3.66 1.53
C ASP A 103 20.28 -4.18 0.07
N ALA A 104 19.22 -3.83 -0.67
CA ALA A 104 18.96 -4.28 -2.04
C ALA A 104 18.55 -3.11 -2.98
N LEU A 105 18.97 -1.88 -2.62
CA LEU A 105 18.67 -0.69 -3.41
C LEU A 105 19.28 -0.76 -4.81
N ASP A 106 20.37 -1.48 -4.98
CA ASP A 106 21.06 -1.75 -6.24
C ASP A 106 20.22 -2.56 -7.25
N ALA A 107 19.19 -3.28 -6.81
CA ALA A 107 18.23 -3.92 -7.68
C ALA A 107 17.29 -2.92 -8.37
N VAL A 108 17.10 -1.73 -7.80
CA VAL A 108 16.26 -0.66 -8.33
C VAL A 108 17.07 0.24 -9.25
N ARG A 109 16.72 0.30 -10.52
CA ARG A 109 17.39 1.15 -11.51
C ARG A 109 16.60 2.41 -11.84
N PHE A 110 15.26 2.37 -11.67
CA PHE A 110 14.40 3.48 -12.09
C PHE A 110 13.34 3.79 -11.04
N THR A 111 12.95 5.06 -10.98
CA THR A 111 11.82 5.49 -10.15
C THR A 111 10.99 6.57 -10.85
N SER A 112 9.72 6.72 -10.43
CA SER A 112 8.83 7.77 -10.89
C SER A 112 8.82 9.02 -9.99
N THR A 113 9.65 9.03 -8.94
CA THR A 113 9.75 10.11 -7.95
C THR A 113 11.09 10.81 -8.10
N ALA A 114 11.10 12.15 -8.20
CA ALA A 114 12.31 12.93 -8.34
C ALA A 114 13.13 12.98 -7.03
N ALA A 115 14.44 13.20 -7.14
CA ALA A 115 15.34 13.18 -5.98
C ALA A 115 14.92 14.13 -4.84
N ALA A 116 14.39 15.31 -5.18
CA ALA A 116 13.95 16.31 -4.21
C ALA A 116 12.67 15.92 -3.45
N ASP A 117 11.93 14.92 -3.94
CA ASP A 117 10.65 14.48 -3.37
C ASP A 117 10.83 13.23 -2.48
N TRP A 118 12.08 12.78 -2.26
CA TRP A 118 12.39 11.65 -1.39
C TRP A 118 12.74 12.11 0.02
N SER A 119 12.12 11.49 1.01
CA SER A 119 12.48 11.57 2.43
C SER A 119 13.48 10.48 2.84
N LEU A 120 13.81 9.55 1.94
CA LEU A 120 14.83 8.51 2.10
C LEU A 120 16.17 9.04 1.55
N PRO A 121 17.14 9.43 2.40
CA PRO A 121 18.38 10.07 1.94
C PRO A 121 19.18 9.18 1.00
N GLU A 122 19.27 7.88 1.27
CA GLU A 122 20.00 6.91 0.44
C GLU A 122 19.43 6.84 -1.00
N VAL A 123 18.11 7.01 -1.16
CA VAL A 123 17.47 7.02 -2.47
C VAL A 123 17.74 8.33 -3.21
N ALA A 124 17.66 9.46 -2.49
CA ALA A 124 17.99 10.77 -3.06
C ALA A 124 19.45 10.83 -3.50
N ASP A 125 20.37 10.27 -2.70
CA ASP A 125 21.80 10.19 -3.01
C ASP A 125 22.06 9.31 -4.23
N ALA A 126 21.43 8.12 -4.32
CA ALA A 126 21.54 7.22 -5.47
C ALA A 126 21.03 7.87 -6.78
N LEU A 127 19.93 8.64 -6.70
CA LEU A 127 19.43 9.44 -7.83
C LEU A 127 20.42 10.53 -8.25
N ASN A 128 20.99 11.25 -7.30
CA ASN A 128 21.99 12.31 -7.56
C ASN A 128 23.29 11.72 -8.13
N ALA A 129 23.66 10.50 -7.74
CA ALA A 129 24.80 9.77 -8.28
C ALA A 129 24.54 9.14 -9.69
N GLY A 130 23.28 9.06 -10.12
CA GLY A 130 22.88 8.39 -11.37
C GLY A 130 22.85 6.86 -11.25
N GLU A 131 22.91 6.32 -10.05
CA GLU A 131 22.74 4.90 -9.75
C GLU A 131 21.27 4.48 -9.94
N ILE A 132 20.35 5.36 -9.55
CA ILE A 132 18.91 5.27 -9.87
C ILE A 132 18.59 6.41 -10.85
N LEU A 133 17.73 6.14 -11.82
CA LEU A 133 17.30 7.08 -12.84
C LEU A 133 15.84 7.51 -12.63
N TYR A 134 15.57 8.79 -12.71
CA TYR A 134 14.21 9.29 -12.76
C TYR A 134 13.62 9.04 -14.15
N ALA A 135 12.66 8.12 -14.24
CA ALA A 135 12.04 7.69 -15.51
C ALA A 135 10.70 8.38 -15.79
N GLY A 136 10.48 9.59 -15.27
CA GLY A 136 9.22 10.30 -15.46
C GLY A 136 8.12 9.84 -14.47
N LYS A 137 6.95 10.45 -14.58
CA LYS A 137 5.81 10.12 -13.67
C LYS A 137 5.20 8.77 -14.04
N TYR A 138 4.68 8.02 -13.04
CA TYR A 138 4.07 6.69 -13.19
C TYR A 138 3.10 6.57 -14.39
N ARG A 139 2.29 7.60 -14.66
CA ARG A 139 1.32 7.62 -15.78
C ARG A 139 1.89 7.99 -17.14
N ALA A 140 3.15 8.39 -17.20
CA ALA A 140 3.86 8.78 -18.42
C ALA A 140 5.37 8.56 -18.23
N PRO A 141 5.80 7.30 -18.09
CA PRO A 141 7.22 6.98 -17.94
C PRO A 141 7.96 7.20 -19.26
N ASP A 142 9.26 7.43 -19.16
CA ASP A 142 10.17 7.47 -20.30
C ASP A 142 10.49 6.03 -20.77
N TYR A 143 9.66 5.53 -21.66
CA TYR A 143 9.79 4.17 -22.21
C TYR A 143 11.11 3.94 -22.94
N GLU A 144 11.66 4.99 -23.57
CA GLU A 144 12.94 4.87 -24.30
C GLU A 144 14.07 4.68 -23.28
N LEU A 145 14.07 5.43 -22.19
CA LEU A 145 15.03 5.28 -21.10
C LEU A 145 14.91 3.89 -20.45
N LEU A 146 13.69 3.45 -20.13
CA LEU A 146 13.46 2.13 -19.52
C LEU A 146 14.04 1.00 -20.38
N LEU A 147 13.80 1.05 -21.70
CA LEU A 147 14.31 0.03 -22.61
C LEU A 147 15.84 0.14 -22.82
N ALA A 148 16.36 1.35 -22.98
CA ALA A 148 17.78 1.58 -23.24
C ALA A 148 18.68 1.13 -22.08
N GLU A 149 18.21 1.31 -20.84
CA GLU A 149 18.93 0.98 -19.61
C GLU A 149 18.52 -0.39 -19.03
N GLY A 150 17.71 -1.18 -19.75
CA GLY A 150 17.43 -2.58 -19.44
C GLY A 150 16.45 -2.82 -18.30
N CYS A 151 15.36 -2.06 -18.24
CA CYS A 151 14.28 -2.33 -17.28
C CYS A 151 13.74 -3.75 -17.46
N SER A 152 13.74 -4.54 -16.39
CA SER A 152 13.36 -5.95 -16.41
C SER A 152 11.98 -6.21 -15.78
N PHE A 153 11.53 -5.34 -14.90
CA PHE A 153 10.31 -5.49 -14.13
C PHE A 153 9.83 -4.12 -13.62
N ALA A 154 8.52 -3.90 -13.60
CA ALA A 154 7.92 -2.69 -13.06
C ALA A 154 7.06 -3.00 -11.83
N VAL A 155 7.22 -2.21 -10.78
CA VAL A 155 6.36 -2.21 -9.58
C VAL A 155 5.60 -0.88 -9.55
N GLU A 156 4.35 -0.94 -9.97
CA GLU A 156 3.46 0.22 -10.05
C GLU A 156 2.60 0.36 -8.78
N ASN A 157 2.20 1.58 -8.48
CA ASN A 157 1.22 1.84 -7.43
C ASN A 157 -0.21 1.68 -7.97
N THR A 158 -1.20 1.61 -7.06
CA THR A 158 -2.61 1.42 -7.43
C THR A 158 -3.21 2.55 -8.27
N MET A 159 -2.57 3.72 -8.35
CA MET A 159 -3.02 4.83 -9.22
C MET A 159 -2.89 4.47 -10.70
N ILE A 160 -2.06 3.48 -11.06
CA ILE A 160 -1.95 2.97 -12.43
C ILE A 160 -3.28 2.41 -12.95
N LEU A 161 -4.16 1.95 -12.06
CA LEU A 161 -5.50 1.46 -12.42
C LEU A 161 -6.37 2.56 -13.04
N HIS A 162 -6.05 3.84 -12.81
CA HIS A 162 -6.67 4.99 -13.48
C HIS A 162 -5.96 5.37 -14.79
N SER A 163 -4.88 4.65 -15.15
CA SER A 163 -4.09 4.86 -16.36
C SER A 163 -3.71 3.52 -17.00
N PRO A 164 -4.70 2.65 -17.33
CA PRO A 164 -4.44 1.28 -17.77
C PRO A 164 -3.57 1.21 -19.03
N ALA A 165 -3.67 2.21 -19.92
CA ALA A 165 -2.85 2.29 -21.12
C ALA A 165 -1.34 2.35 -20.82
N THR A 166 -0.92 2.90 -19.69
CA THR A 166 0.49 2.92 -19.30
C THR A 166 0.98 1.52 -18.95
N ARG A 167 0.19 0.76 -18.18
CA ARG A 167 0.49 -0.64 -17.87
C ARG A 167 0.54 -1.50 -19.14
N GLU A 168 -0.48 -1.39 -19.98
CA GLU A 168 -0.54 -2.11 -21.26
C GLU A 168 0.69 -1.81 -22.14
N GLN A 169 1.17 -0.57 -22.15
CA GLN A 169 2.34 -0.17 -22.90
C GLN A 169 3.64 -0.77 -22.33
N LEU A 170 3.82 -0.79 -20.99
CA LEU A 170 4.96 -1.46 -20.34
C LEU A 170 4.99 -2.94 -20.69
N GLU A 171 3.85 -3.63 -20.55
CA GLU A 171 3.72 -5.05 -20.86
C GLU A 171 3.96 -5.34 -22.35
N ALA A 172 3.46 -4.49 -23.26
CA ALA A 172 3.70 -4.60 -24.71
C ALA A 172 5.17 -4.42 -25.09
N LEU A 173 5.94 -3.69 -24.30
CA LEU A 173 7.38 -3.52 -24.44
C LEU A 173 8.19 -4.66 -23.79
N GLY A 174 7.52 -5.66 -23.22
CA GLY A 174 8.14 -6.81 -22.57
C GLY A 174 8.61 -6.53 -21.15
N ILE A 175 8.11 -5.48 -20.51
CA ILE A 175 8.36 -5.16 -19.11
C ILE A 175 7.16 -5.66 -18.27
N PRO A 176 7.27 -6.82 -17.61
CA PRO A 176 6.21 -7.32 -16.73
C PRO A 176 5.93 -6.31 -15.62
N THR A 177 4.65 -6.10 -15.31
CA THR A 177 4.23 -5.03 -14.40
C THR A 177 3.35 -5.57 -13.28
N MET A 178 3.80 -5.46 -12.05
CA MET A 178 3.07 -5.79 -10.82
C MET A 178 2.43 -4.53 -10.24
N VAL A 179 1.16 -4.61 -9.86
CA VAL A 179 0.51 -3.54 -9.10
C VAL A 179 0.65 -3.82 -7.61
N GLU A 180 1.44 -2.99 -6.95
CA GLU A 180 1.68 -3.02 -5.51
C GLU A 180 0.40 -2.63 -4.76
N ARG A 181 -0.02 -3.43 -3.77
CA ARG A 181 -1.28 -3.25 -3.04
C ARG A 181 -1.12 -3.19 -1.53
N SER A 182 0.07 -2.91 -1.01
CA SER A 182 0.30 -2.80 0.44
C SER A 182 -0.60 -1.75 1.10
N SER A 183 -0.97 -0.71 0.33
CA SER A 183 -1.89 0.33 0.80
C SER A 183 -3.35 -0.13 0.94
N TYR A 184 -3.68 -1.33 0.46
CA TYR A 184 -4.99 -1.97 0.58
C TYR A 184 -5.03 -3.01 1.71
N GLU A 185 -3.92 -3.20 2.42
CA GLU A 185 -3.92 -4.05 3.60
C GLU A 185 -4.82 -3.47 4.69
N SER A 186 -5.68 -4.32 5.26
CA SER A 186 -6.60 -3.94 6.32
C SER A 186 -5.87 -3.72 7.65
N HIS A 187 -4.74 -4.41 7.85
CA HIS A 187 -3.91 -4.31 9.05
C HIS A 187 -2.60 -3.57 8.75
N PRO A 188 -2.18 -2.57 9.56
CA PRO A 188 -0.94 -1.82 9.32
C PRO A 188 0.31 -2.71 9.24
N LEU A 189 0.41 -3.75 10.06
CA LEU A 189 1.52 -4.70 10.02
C LEU A 189 1.50 -5.58 8.77
N GLY A 190 0.33 -5.77 8.13
CA GLY A 190 0.23 -6.43 6.83
C GLY A 190 0.98 -5.64 5.76
N ARG A 191 0.87 -4.29 5.79
CA ARG A 191 1.63 -3.43 4.89
C ARG A 191 3.14 -3.59 5.06
N MET A 192 3.63 -3.67 6.31
CA MET A 192 5.04 -3.93 6.61
C MET A 192 5.46 -5.33 6.15
N GLU A 193 4.58 -6.32 6.23
CA GLU A 193 4.87 -7.71 5.87
C GLU A 193 5.14 -7.90 4.37
N TRP A 194 4.79 -6.92 3.52
CA TRP A 194 5.16 -6.90 2.10
C TRP A 194 6.68 -6.93 1.87
N ILE A 195 7.50 -6.60 2.87
CA ILE A 195 8.96 -6.77 2.80
C ILE A 195 9.34 -8.21 2.45
N LYS A 196 8.55 -9.22 2.89
CA LYS A 196 8.77 -10.64 2.56
C LYS A 196 8.57 -10.91 1.06
N LEU A 197 7.61 -10.23 0.42
CA LEU A 197 7.42 -10.33 -1.02
C LEU A 197 8.58 -9.70 -1.78
N TYR A 198 9.00 -8.49 -1.40
CA TYR A 198 10.13 -7.82 -2.06
C TYR A 198 11.43 -8.60 -1.90
N ALA A 199 11.62 -9.25 -0.76
CA ALA A 199 12.77 -10.11 -0.51
C ALA A 199 12.85 -11.29 -1.50
N LEU A 200 11.72 -11.92 -1.85
CA LEU A 200 11.68 -12.98 -2.88
C LEU A 200 12.15 -12.47 -4.25
N LEU A 201 11.91 -11.20 -4.58
CA LEU A 201 12.35 -10.63 -5.85
C LEU A 201 13.87 -10.51 -5.93
N VAL A 202 14.55 -10.33 -4.79
CA VAL A 202 15.98 -9.99 -4.71
C VAL A 202 16.82 -11.03 -3.93
N GLY A 203 16.21 -12.13 -3.48
CA GLY A 203 16.91 -13.22 -2.77
C GLY A 203 17.37 -12.84 -1.35
N LYS A 204 16.52 -12.13 -0.59
CA LYS A 204 16.80 -11.59 0.75
C LYS A 204 15.78 -12.03 1.81
N GLU A 205 15.25 -13.26 1.68
CA GLU A 205 14.13 -13.77 2.49
C GLU A 205 14.49 -13.85 3.98
N ALA A 206 15.73 -14.24 4.30
CA ALA A 206 16.18 -14.36 5.69
C ALA A 206 16.28 -12.98 6.36
N GLU A 207 16.75 -11.97 5.64
CA GLU A 207 16.83 -10.58 6.09
C GLU A 207 15.44 -10.00 6.33
N ALA A 208 14.48 -10.28 5.45
CA ALA A 208 13.09 -9.83 5.59
C ALA A 208 12.41 -10.44 6.82
N GLU A 209 12.58 -11.74 7.05
CA GLU A 209 12.00 -12.41 8.22
C GLU A 209 12.58 -11.84 9.52
N ALA A 210 13.91 -11.72 9.60
CA ALA A 210 14.58 -11.13 10.76
C ALA A 210 14.14 -9.68 11.01
N PHE A 211 14.00 -8.88 9.95
CA PHE A 211 13.50 -7.51 10.06
C PHE A 211 12.07 -7.49 10.58
N PHE A 212 11.16 -8.23 9.97
CA PHE A 212 9.74 -8.28 10.35
C PHE A 212 9.56 -8.75 11.80
N GLU A 213 10.27 -9.80 12.21
CA GLU A 213 10.26 -10.29 13.59
C GLU A 213 10.76 -9.22 14.58
N SER A 214 11.84 -8.50 14.23
CA SER A 214 12.38 -7.45 15.10
C SER A 214 11.40 -6.30 15.31
N GLN A 215 10.74 -5.85 14.22
CA GLN A 215 9.76 -4.77 14.26
C GLN A 215 8.52 -5.17 15.05
N THR A 216 7.99 -6.36 14.83
CA THR A 216 6.83 -6.88 15.58
C THR A 216 7.15 -7.11 17.05
N ALA A 217 8.37 -7.55 17.37
CA ALA A 217 8.82 -7.71 18.76
C ALA A 217 8.90 -6.36 19.50
N ALA A 218 9.38 -5.31 18.83
CA ALA A 218 9.46 -3.95 19.40
C ALA A 218 8.07 -3.38 19.75
N LEU A 219 7.05 -3.77 18.99
CA LEU A 219 5.67 -3.31 19.21
C LEU A 219 4.91 -4.05 20.29
N ARG A 220 5.41 -5.16 20.82
CA ARG A 220 4.66 -6.00 21.79
C ARG A 220 4.15 -5.22 23.00
N GLY A 221 4.92 -4.24 23.48
CA GLY A 221 4.53 -3.38 24.59
C GLY A 221 3.33 -2.50 24.26
N VAL A 222 3.32 -1.91 23.07
CA VAL A 222 2.26 -1.02 22.59
C VAL A 222 1.00 -1.84 22.25
N LEU A 223 1.14 -2.92 21.47
CA LEU A 223 0.01 -3.75 21.03
C LEU A 223 -0.71 -4.48 22.20
N GLY A 224 -0.01 -4.66 23.32
CA GLY A 224 -0.59 -5.25 24.54
C GLY A 224 -1.06 -4.22 25.57
N ALA A 225 -0.92 -2.92 25.31
CA ALA A 225 -1.33 -1.86 26.23
C ALA A 225 -2.86 -1.73 26.27
N GLU A 226 -3.38 -1.30 27.42
CA GLU A 226 -4.80 -0.95 27.55
C GLU A 226 -5.10 0.31 26.73
N SER A 227 -6.32 0.39 26.17
CA SER A 227 -6.77 1.59 25.47
C SER A 227 -6.71 2.81 26.40
N THR A 228 -6.16 3.90 25.89
CA THR A 228 -6.13 5.19 26.61
C THR A 228 -7.52 5.83 26.73
N GLY A 229 -8.47 5.39 25.90
CA GLY A 229 -9.80 5.99 25.76
C GLY A 229 -9.77 7.37 25.08
N LYS A 230 -8.59 7.91 24.73
CA LYS A 230 -8.48 9.19 24.01
C LYS A 230 -8.97 9.05 22.58
N THR A 231 -9.77 10.01 22.16
CA THR A 231 -10.28 10.13 20.80
C THR A 231 -9.31 10.91 19.93
N ALA A 232 -9.09 10.43 18.69
CA ALA A 232 -8.18 11.07 17.76
C ALA A 232 -8.72 11.08 16.31
N ALA A 233 -8.47 12.17 15.58
CA ALA A 233 -8.80 12.27 14.15
C ALA A 233 -7.53 12.45 13.33
N PHE A 234 -7.52 11.88 12.10
CA PHE A 234 -6.46 12.07 11.12
C PHE A 234 -7.04 12.73 9.88
N PHE A 235 -6.53 13.93 9.52
CA PHE A 235 -7.11 14.74 8.46
C PHE A 235 -6.11 15.68 7.81
N TYR A 236 -6.50 16.27 6.66
CA TYR A 236 -5.95 17.51 6.17
C TYR A 236 -7.04 18.46 5.65
N TRP A 237 -6.79 19.76 5.73
CA TRP A 237 -7.64 20.78 5.14
C TRP A 237 -7.25 21.01 3.68
N ASN A 238 -8.26 20.94 2.78
CA ASN A 238 -8.09 21.26 1.38
C ASN A 238 -8.55 22.68 1.09
N PRO A 239 -7.74 23.53 0.42
CA PRO A 239 -8.13 24.91 0.04
C PRO A 239 -9.42 25.00 -0.78
N GLY A 240 -9.89 23.88 -1.34
CA GLY A 240 -11.19 23.78 -1.99
C GLY A 240 -12.41 23.80 -1.05
N GLY A 241 -12.17 23.93 0.28
CA GLY A 241 -13.24 24.14 1.27
C GLY A 241 -13.77 22.85 1.89
N TYR A 242 -12.99 21.75 1.88
CA TYR A 242 -13.36 20.48 2.52
C TYR A 242 -12.20 19.90 3.33
N VAL A 243 -12.54 19.01 4.25
CA VAL A 243 -11.60 18.22 5.01
C VAL A 243 -11.50 16.84 4.39
N ASN A 244 -10.29 16.36 4.15
CA ASN A 244 -10.08 14.96 3.79
C ASN A 244 -9.72 14.18 5.06
N VAL A 245 -10.45 13.10 5.33
CA VAL A 245 -10.25 12.24 6.50
C VAL A 245 -9.99 10.82 6.05
N ARG A 246 -9.38 10.01 6.91
CA ARG A 246 -9.25 8.57 6.69
C ARG A 246 -10.56 7.88 7.04
N ARG A 247 -10.87 6.79 6.33
CA ARG A 247 -11.99 5.92 6.70
C ARG A 247 -11.60 5.05 7.89
N PRO A 248 -12.54 4.58 8.73
CA PRO A 248 -12.23 3.73 9.87
C PRO A 248 -11.47 2.44 9.52
N GLY A 249 -11.69 1.88 8.32
CA GLY A 249 -10.99 0.70 7.81
C GLY A 249 -9.59 0.97 7.23
N ASP A 250 -9.19 2.24 7.10
CA ASP A 250 -7.87 2.59 6.59
C ASP A 250 -6.75 2.24 7.59
N TYR A 251 -5.59 1.87 7.07
CA TYR A 251 -4.45 1.47 7.90
C TYR A 251 -3.98 2.54 8.89
N LEU A 252 -4.08 3.85 8.56
CA LEU A 252 -3.73 4.93 9.50
C LEU A 252 -4.73 5.04 10.66
N SER A 253 -6.03 4.87 10.38
CA SER A 253 -7.04 4.80 11.43
C SER A 253 -6.79 3.60 12.35
N LYS A 254 -6.41 2.46 11.76
CA LYS A 254 -6.02 1.25 12.51
C LYS A 254 -4.73 1.43 13.29
N MET A 255 -3.74 2.21 12.81
CA MET A 255 -2.57 2.56 13.61
C MET A 255 -2.94 3.33 14.87
N ILE A 256 -3.87 4.29 14.80
CA ILE A 256 -4.37 5.02 15.96
C ILE A 256 -5.04 4.07 16.96
N GLU A 257 -5.85 3.12 16.48
CA GLU A 257 -6.49 2.10 17.33
C GLU A 257 -5.44 1.18 17.97
N LEU A 258 -4.45 0.69 17.20
CA LEU A 258 -3.36 -0.13 17.72
C LEU A 258 -2.48 0.63 18.73
N ALA A 259 -2.34 1.94 18.58
CA ALA A 259 -1.66 2.81 19.52
C ALA A 259 -2.48 3.08 20.82
N GLY A 260 -3.70 2.52 20.94
CA GLY A 260 -4.57 2.65 22.10
C GLY A 260 -5.54 3.82 22.05
N GLY A 261 -5.70 4.49 20.91
CA GLY A 261 -6.67 5.56 20.68
C GLY A 261 -8.02 5.04 20.19
N VAL A 262 -8.99 5.95 20.14
CA VAL A 262 -10.31 5.75 19.52
C VAL A 262 -10.40 6.67 18.31
N TYR A 263 -10.46 6.11 17.10
CA TYR A 263 -10.52 6.91 15.89
C TYR A 263 -11.87 7.59 15.70
N VAL A 264 -11.87 8.86 15.28
CA VAL A 264 -13.05 9.63 14.88
C VAL A 264 -12.77 10.34 13.53
N PRO A 265 -13.76 10.46 12.64
CA PRO A 265 -15.15 10.01 12.75
C PRO A 265 -15.30 8.48 12.58
N ALA A 266 -16.09 7.88 13.46
CA ALA A 266 -16.33 6.43 13.47
C ALA A 266 -17.24 5.97 12.32
N GLU A 267 -18.14 6.85 11.84
CA GLU A 267 -19.10 6.53 10.78
C GLU A 267 -18.82 7.36 9.53
N THR A 268 -18.49 6.69 8.44
CA THR A 268 -18.21 7.33 7.14
C THR A 268 -19.11 6.85 6.01
N GLY A 269 -20.18 6.09 6.32
CA GLY A 269 -21.23 5.70 5.39
C GLY A 269 -20.90 4.65 4.33
N ALA A 270 -19.74 3.98 4.42
CA ALA A 270 -19.37 2.85 3.57
C ALA A 270 -18.53 1.88 4.39
N GLU A 271 -19.16 0.81 4.87
CA GLU A 271 -18.62 -0.07 5.90
C GLU A 271 -17.41 -0.91 5.47
N ASP A 272 -17.16 -1.16 4.19
CA ASP A 272 -16.17 -2.17 3.75
C ASP A 272 -15.12 -1.68 2.76
N SER A 273 -14.93 -0.38 2.62
CA SER A 273 -13.91 0.10 1.72
C SER A 273 -12.63 0.40 2.51
N ALA A 274 -11.65 -0.49 2.43
CA ALA A 274 -10.26 -0.22 2.77
C ALA A 274 -9.67 0.96 1.96
N LEU A 275 -10.44 1.52 1.05
CA LEU A 275 -10.14 2.72 0.27
C LEU A 275 -10.23 3.95 1.15
N SER A 276 -9.22 4.17 1.68
CA SER A 276 -8.38 5.08 2.40
C SER A 276 -9.00 6.41 2.81
N THR A 277 -9.62 7.22 1.97
CA THR A 277 -10.00 8.60 2.31
C THR A 277 -11.39 8.97 1.87
N MET A 278 -11.95 10.00 2.52
CA MET A 278 -13.16 10.66 2.05
C MET A 278 -13.09 12.16 2.30
N ASN A 279 -13.76 12.92 1.45
CA ASN A 279 -13.93 14.35 1.65
C ASN A 279 -15.20 14.61 2.47
N MET A 280 -15.08 15.46 3.49
CA MET A 280 -16.18 15.92 4.33
C MET A 280 -16.27 17.44 4.28
N GLN A 281 -17.50 17.99 4.39
CA GLN A 281 -17.67 19.40 4.71
C GLN A 281 -17.10 19.68 6.09
N LEU A 282 -16.49 20.85 6.29
CA LEU A 282 -15.83 21.19 7.55
C LEU A 282 -16.81 21.12 8.75
N GLU A 283 -18.07 21.54 8.56
CA GLU A 283 -19.08 21.48 9.62
C GLU A 283 -19.42 20.05 10.03
N ALA A 284 -19.40 19.10 9.09
CA ALA A 284 -19.60 17.67 9.39
C ALA A 284 -18.41 17.10 10.14
N PHE A 285 -17.18 17.46 9.73
CA PHE A 285 -15.97 17.09 10.45
C PHE A 285 -15.94 17.71 11.87
N TYR A 286 -16.30 18.99 11.99
CA TYR A 286 -16.42 19.65 13.28
C TYR A 286 -17.40 18.92 14.18
N ALA A 287 -18.60 18.60 13.70
CA ALA A 287 -19.59 17.87 14.50
C ALA A 287 -19.07 16.51 15.00
N ALA A 288 -18.23 15.82 14.21
CA ALA A 288 -17.68 14.50 14.54
C ALA A 288 -16.42 14.56 15.41
N ALA A 289 -15.58 15.59 15.29
CA ALA A 289 -14.22 15.60 15.84
C ALA A 289 -13.92 16.83 16.74
N LYS A 290 -14.87 17.76 16.97
CA LYS A 290 -14.62 18.96 17.81
C LYS A 290 -14.20 18.64 19.24
N ASP A 291 -14.68 17.53 19.75
CA ASP A 291 -14.39 17.04 21.11
C ASP A 291 -13.27 15.97 21.11
N ALA A 292 -12.55 15.78 19.99
CA ALA A 292 -11.39 14.90 19.95
C ALA A 292 -10.29 15.39 20.89
N ASP A 293 -9.63 14.42 21.57
CA ASP A 293 -8.52 14.71 22.48
C ASP A 293 -7.25 15.11 21.73
N VAL A 294 -7.04 14.51 20.55
CA VAL A 294 -5.86 14.74 19.70
C VAL A 294 -6.29 14.89 18.25
N LEU A 295 -5.64 15.80 17.53
CA LEU A 295 -5.76 15.92 16.07
C LEU A 295 -4.42 15.63 15.42
N PHE A 296 -4.41 14.67 14.47
CA PHE A 296 -3.28 14.39 13.62
C PHE A 296 -3.51 15.02 12.24
N TYR A 297 -2.68 15.97 11.88
CA TYR A 297 -2.76 16.69 10.62
C TYR A 297 -1.81 16.07 9.59
N ASN A 298 -2.32 15.72 8.41
CA ASN A 298 -1.48 15.21 7.32
C ASN A 298 -0.75 16.37 6.62
N GLY A 299 0.46 16.66 7.06
CA GLY A 299 1.32 17.73 6.51
C GLY A 299 1.87 17.44 5.11
N ASN A 300 1.78 16.20 4.61
CA ASN A 300 2.35 15.82 3.31
C ASN A 300 1.57 16.35 2.10
N ILE A 301 0.29 16.71 2.27
CA ILE A 301 -0.58 17.14 1.17
C ILE A 301 -0.67 18.66 1.12
N TYR A 302 -1.04 19.27 2.25
CA TYR A 302 -1.11 20.73 2.40
C TYR A 302 -0.44 21.08 3.74
N PRO A 303 0.88 21.32 3.74
CA PRO A 303 1.62 21.54 4.98
C PRO A 303 1.14 22.80 5.71
N VAL A 304 1.12 22.69 7.03
CA VAL A 304 0.93 23.80 7.96
C VAL A 304 2.04 23.74 9.00
N ASP A 305 2.65 24.88 9.30
CA ASP A 305 3.80 24.97 10.20
C ASP A 305 3.40 25.38 11.63
N SER A 306 2.13 25.75 11.84
CA SER A 306 1.66 26.22 13.15
C SER A 306 0.14 26.14 13.29
N LEU A 307 -0.34 26.14 14.55
CA LEU A 307 -1.76 26.28 14.86
C LEU A 307 -2.37 27.55 14.29
N SER A 308 -1.60 28.65 14.27
CA SER A 308 -2.06 29.92 13.72
C SER A 308 -2.32 29.82 12.20
N GLN A 309 -1.52 29.07 11.44
CA GLN A 309 -1.79 28.81 10.01
C GLN A 309 -3.02 27.93 9.82
N LEU A 310 -3.20 26.90 10.64
CA LEU A 310 -4.40 26.06 10.58
C LEU A 310 -5.68 26.88 10.86
N ILE A 311 -5.66 27.71 11.88
CA ILE A 311 -6.79 28.60 12.23
C ILE A 311 -7.01 29.66 11.13
N ALA A 312 -5.94 30.20 10.54
CA ALA A 312 -6.05 31.16 9.43
C ALA A 312 -6.66 30.53 8.17
N ALA A 313 -6.48 29.22 7.96
CA ALA A 313 -7.09 28.51 6.85
C ALA A 313 -8.63 28.42 7.00
N ASN A 314 -9.13 28.28 8.24
CA ASN A 314 -10.54 28.43 8.60
C ASN A 314 -10.69 28.65 10.11
N GLU A 315 -11.39 29.74 10.52
CA GLU A 315 -11.57 30.14 11.91
C GLU A 315 -12.25 29.05 12.77
N LEU A 316 -13.06 28.17 12.17
CA LEU A 316 -13.74 27.08 12.90
C LEU A 316 -12.75 26.11 13.57
N PHE A 317 -11.52 26.01 13.09
CA PHE A 317 -10.51 25.18 13.73
C PHE A 317 -10.17 25.63 15.15
N ALA A 318 -10.33 26.94 15.48
CA ALA A 318 -10.10 27.45 16.83
C ALA A 318 -11.06 26.86 17.88
N ASP A 319 -12.21 26.33 17.46
CA ASP A 319 -13.24 25.79 18.35
C ASP A 319 -13.05 24.29 18.65
N PHE A 320 -12.03 23.64 18.04
CA PHE A 320 -11.71 22.24 18.37
C PHE A 320 -10.98 22.16 19.72
N ARG A 321 -11.40 21.22 20.57
CA ARG A 321 -10.79 20.99 21.89
C ARG A 321 -9.28 20.76 21.80
N ALA A 322 -8.83 19.92 20.86
CA ALA A 322 -7.42 19.65 20.67
C ALA A 322 -6.62 20.90 20.28
N VAL A 323 -7.19 21.79 19.46
CA VAL A 323 -6.53 23.09 19.09
C VAL A 323 -6.43 23.99 20.32
N GLN A 324 -7.49 24.08 21.14
CA GLN A 324 -7.49 24.88 22.37
C GLN A 324 -6.48 24.36 23.41
N ASN A 325 -6.25 23.05 23.44
CA ASN A 325 -5.31 22.42 24.37
C ASN A 325 -3.88 22.35 23.80
N GLY A 326 -3.67 22.65 22.51
CA GLY A 326 -2.37 22.50 21.85
C GLY A 326 -2.00 21.03 21.57
N ASP A 327 -2.99 20.14 21.45
CA ASP A 327 -2.82 18.72 21.14
C ASP A 327 -3.08 18.42 19.66
N VAL A 328 -2.42 19.19 18.82
CA VAL A 328 -2.43 19.02 17.36
C VAL A 328 -1.02 18.66 16.88
N TRP A 329 -0.93 17.56 16.15
CA TRP A 329 0.33 17.02 15.65
C TRP A 329 0.30 16.91 14.14
N ALA A 330 1.34 17.38 13.46
CA ALA A 330 1.49 17.20 12.02
C ALA A 330 2.41 16.03 11.72
N THR A 331 2.16 15.38 10.58
CA THR A 331 3.00 14.30 10.08
C THR A 331 4.25 14.83 9.43
N GLU A 332 5.39 14.13 9.66
CA GLU A 332 6.61 14.32 8.89
C GLU A 332 6.48 13.74 7.48
N GLN A 333 7.34 14.17 6.57
CA GLN A 333 7.27 13.76 5.15
C GLN A 333 7.56 12.27 4.94
N ASN A 334 8.31 11.63 5.82
CA ASN A 334 8.70 10.24 5.73
C ASN A 334 7.56 9.23 5.97
N ILE A 335 6.47 9.62 6.64
CA ILE A 335 5.37 8.72 7.07
C ILE A 335 4.78 7.86 5.94
N PHE A 336 4.80 8.32 4.69
CA PHE A 336 4.26 7.58 3.55
C PHE A 336 5.32 6.88 2.72
N GLN A 337 6.59 7.17 2.92
CA GLN A 337 7.69 6.56 2.20
C GLN A 337 8.37 5.46 3.01
N GLU A 338 8.49 5.60 4.33
CA GLU A 338 9.03 4.59 5.23
C GLU A 338 7.98 3.53 5.61
N THR A 339 7.55 2.74 4.64
CA THR A 339 6.44 1.78 4.82
C THR A 339 6.82 0.59 5.70
N SER A 340 8.08 0.27 5.83
CA SER A 340 8.58 -0.76 6.76
C SER A 340 8.61 -0.27 8.21
N ALA A 341 8.50 1.03 8.43
CA ALA A 341 8.62 1.65 9.75
C ALA A 341 7.26 1.84 10.47
N VAL A 342 6.24 1.11 10.05
CA VAL A 342 4.89 1.12 10.67
C VAL A 342 4.97 0.98 12.18
N GLY A 343 5.94 0.21 12.69
CA GLY A 343 6.17 0.05 14.11
C GLY A 343 6.53 1.35 14.82
N GLY A 344 7.44 2.13 14.25
CA GLY A 344 7.81 3.44 14.77
C GLY A 344 6.65 4.43 14.75
N MET A 345 5.86 4.44 13.66
CA MET A 345 4.66 5.28 13.56
C MET A 345 3.63 4.97 14.65
N ILE A 346 3.38 3.69 14.91
CA ILE A 346 2.46 3.27 15.99
C ILE A 346 3.02 3.68 17.36
N ALA A 347 4.34 3.59 17.57
CA ALA A 347 4.97 4.02 18.81
C ALA A 347 4.85 5.53 19.02
N ASP A 348 5.06 6.35 18.00
CA ASP A 348 4.88 7.81 18.06
C ASP A 348 3.43 8.18 18.37
N LEU A 349 2.46 7.54 17.71
CA LEU A 349 1.04 7.72 18.01
C LEU A 349 0.71 7.34 19.46
N HIS A 350 1.27 6.24 19.96
CA HIS A 350 1.09 5.78 21.33
C HIS A 350 1.66 6.79 22.33
N ALA A 351 2.86 7.31 22.11
CA ALA A 351 3.48 8.32 22.97
C ALA A 351 2.61 9.59 23.04
N VAL A 352 2.03 10.04 21.92
CA VAL A 352 1.10 11.16 21.89
C VAL A 352 -0.17 10.84 22.68
N LEU A 353 -0.75 9.68 22.47
CA LEU A 353 -2.01 9.27 23.13
C LEU A 353 -1.84 9.03 24.64
N THR A 354 -0.68 8.58 25.09
CA THR A 354 -0.35 8.44 26.53
C THR A 354 0.06 9.76 27.19
N GLY A 355 0.44 10.77 26.39
CA GLY A 355 0.95 12.04 26.88
C GLY A 355 2.44 11.98 27.26
N GLU A 356 3.16 10.99 26.78
CA GLU A 356 4.59 10.79 26.97
C GLU A 356 5.45 11.38 25.84
N ALA A 357 4.79 11.93 24.78
CA ALA A 357 5.47 12.47 23.62
C ALA A 357 6.25 13.75 23.93
N GLU A 358 7.48 13.84 23.41
CA GLU A 358 8.18 15.10 23.20
C GLU A 358 7.56 15.85 22.00
N ASP A 359 7.89 17.14 21.84
CA ASP A 359 7.29 17.96 20.78
C ASP A 359 7.68 17.54 19.36
N GLU A 360 8.82 16.87 19.20
CA GLU A 360 9.34 16.32 17.95
C GLU A 360 9.58 14.82 18.12
N LEU A 361 8.93 14.03 17.27
CA LEU A 361 9.07 12.58 17.17
C LEU A 361 9.61 12.23 15.78
N THR A 362 9.78 10.95 15.50
CA THR A 362 10.31 10.51 14.20
C THR A 362 9.33 10.80 13.04
N TYR A 363 8.04 10.62 13.29
CA TYR A 363 6.98 10.74 12.26
C TYR A 363 5.97 11.85 12.54
N LEU A 364 6.06 12.49 13.69
CA LEU A 364 5.11 13.51 14.14
C LEU A 364 5.85 14.67 14.81
N HIS A 365 5.36 15.88 14.59
CA HIS A 365 5.76 17.04 15.39
C HIS A 365 4.52 17.80 15.87
N ARG A 366 4.63 18.43 17.05
CA ARG A 366 3.54 19.21 17.64
C ARG A 366 3.43 20.58 16.93
N LEU A 367 2.24 20.92 16.44
CA LEU A 367 1.95 22.27 15.95
C LEU A 367 1.83 23.25 17.11
N ARG A 368 2.56 24.35 17.04
CA ARG A 368 2.56 25.43 18.05
C ARG A 368 2.05 26.76 17.51
#